data_a5c5223e99841d2c3a20df8c9bd1aa2b
#
_entry.id   a5c5223e99841d2c3a20df8c9bd1aa2b
#
_cell.length_a   1.000
_cell.length_b   1.000
_cell.length_c   1.000
_cell.angle_alpha   90.00
_cell.angle_beta   90.00
_cell.angle_gamma   90.00
#
_symmetry.space_group_name_H-M   'P 1'
#
loop_
_entity.id
_entity.type
_entity.pdbx_description
1 polymer ?
#
loop_
_entity_poly.entity_id
_entity_poly.type
_entity_poly.pdbx_seq_one_letter_code
_entity_poly.pdbx_strand_id
1 'polypeptide(L)'
;MNIENRVIFYLAFFIVMQVITSLSRKILWKSVCKAGGTTPEGVREKRGELLQQSTGRQNLQNSFRAWMRSNAPDPKLYDKLDRIYTFSMIPNVIFLILSFASLSMPMAFQKVLTVGLFVSPVVIIIVIILGIYYKNYLDKNF
;
A
#
# COMPACT_ATOMS: atom_id res chain seq x y z
N MET A 1 -30.18 -9.90 5.68
CA MET A 1 -29.47 -8.74 6.27
C MET A 1 -30.10 -7.47 5.70
N ASN A 2 -30.55 -6.54 6.56
CA ASN A 2 -31.10 -5.27 6.10
C ASN A 2 -30.00 -4.29 5.68
N ILE A 3 -30.37 -3.15 5.09
CA ILE A 3 -29.41 -2.18 4.57
C ILE A 3 -28.53 -1.62 5.69
N GLU A 4 -29.10 -1.31 6.85
CA GLU A 4 -28.35 -0.78 7.99
C GLU A 4 -27.29 -1.76 8.48
N ASN A 5 -27.65 -3.03 8.65
CA ASN A 5 -26.71 -4.07 9.08
C ASN A 5 -25.60 -4.29 8.05
N ARG A 6 -25.93 -4.21 6.76
CA ARG A 6 -24.92 -4.31 5.70
C ARG A 6 -23.92 -3.16 5.74
N VAL A 7 -24.41 -1.95 5.94
CA VAL A 7 -23.54 -0.76 6.01
C VAL A 7 -22.62 -0.86 7.23
N ILE A 8 -23.17 -1.21 8.39
CA ILE A 8 -22.38 -1.35 9.63
C ILE A 8 -21.33 -2.46 9.46
N PHE A 9 -21.71 -3.61 8.94
CA PHE A 9 -20.78 -4.72 8.74
C PHE A 9 -19.70 -4.36 7.73
N TYR A 10 -20.07 -3.70 6.63
CA TYR A 10 -19.12 -3.23 5.62
C TYR A 10 -18.11 -2.25 6.22
N LEU A 11 -18.58 -1.27 6.97
CA LEU A 11 -17.69 -0.27 7.58
C LEU A 11 -16.74 -0.91 8.59
N ALA A 12 -17.24 -1.79 9.44
CA ALA A 12 -16.40 -2.50 10.42
C ALA A 12 -15.34 -3.35 9.72
N PHE A 13 -15.74 -4.13 8.73
CA PHE A 13 -14.83 -4.97 7.95
C PHE A 13 -13.79 -4.12 7.23
N PHE A 14 -14.20 -3.04 6.57
CA PHE A 14 -13.33 -2.14 5.83
C PHE A 14 -12.27 -1.50 6.76
N ILE A 15 -12.70 -0.99 7.93
CA ILE A 15 -11.79 -0.36 8.89
C ILE A 15 -10.75 -1.37 9.36
N VAL A 16 -11.18 -2.58 9.76
CA VAL A 16 -10.27 -3.64 10.22
C VAL A 16 -9.26 -3.99 9.12
N MET A 17 -9.72 -4.18 7.89
CA MET A 17 -8.85 -4.53 6.77
C MET A 17 -7.88 -3.42 6.42
N GLN A 18 -8.30 -2.15 6.52
CA GLN A 18 -7.41 -1.01 6.29
C GLN A 18 -6.30 -0.94 7.34
N VAL A 19 -6.63 -1.17 8.60
CA VAL A 19 -5.63 -1.18 9.69
C VAL A 19 -4.61 -2.29 9.46
N ILE A 20 -5.07 -3.51 9.19
CA ILE A 20 -4.18 -4.66 8.97
C ILE A 20 -3.31 -4.45 7.73
N THR A 21 -3.89 -3.96 6.64
CA THR A 21 -3.15 -3.68 5.40
C THR A 21 -2.10 -2.61 5.62
N SER A 22 -2.43 -1.53 6.32
CA SER A 22 -1.48 -0.46 6.64
C SER A 22 -0.31 -0.96 7.46
N LEU A 23 -0.57 -1.80 8.47
CA LEU A 23 0.49 -2.38 9.30
C LEU A 23 1.40 -3.30 8.48
N SER A 24 0.82 -4.12 7.61
CA SER A 24 1.58 -5.01 6.73
C SER A 24 2.46 -4.23 5.75
N ARG A 25 1.92 -3.14 5.18
CA ARG A 25 2.62 -2.32 4.21
C ARG A 25 3.75 -1.49 4.84
N LYS A 26 3.73 -1.24 6.15
CA LYS A 26 4.82 -0.53 6.82
C LYS A 26 6.16 -1.27 6.69
N ILE A 27 6.13 -2.60 6.79
CA ILE A 27 7.34 -3.41 6.64
C ILE A 27 7.91 -3.24 5.23
N LEU A 28 7.04 -3.32 4.23
CA LEU A 28 7.43 -3.15 2.83
C LEU A 28 7.92 -1.72 2.55
N TRP A 29 7.27 -0.71 3.13
CA TRP A 29 7.68 0.69 3.01
C TRP A 29 9.08 0.94 3.57
N LYS A 30 9.40 0.36 4.73
CA LYS A 30 10.74 0.45 5.29
C LYS A 30 11.79 -0.14 4.33
N SER A 31 11.46 -1.25 3.68
CA SER A 31 12.34 -1.86 2.68
C SER A 31 12.52 -0.96 1.46
N VAL A 32 11.45 -0.32 0.99
CA VAL A 32 11.53 0.66 -0.12
C VAL A 32 12.45 1.82 0.23
N CYS A 33 12.29 2.40 1.42
CA CYS A 33 13.13 3.51 1.88
C CYS A 33 14.60 3.09 1.98
N LYS A 34 14.87 1.91 2.52
CA LYS A 34 16.22 1.39 2.64
C LYS A 34 16.86 1.14 1.28
N ALA A 35 16.11 0.61 0.32
CA ALA A 35 16.58 0.44 -1.04
C ALA A 35 16.89 1.78 -1.72
N GLY A 36 16.17 2.83 -1.36
CA GLY A 36 16.45 4.20 -1.82
C GLY A 36 17.58 4.89 -1.08
N GLY A 37 18.24 4.20 -0.15
CA GLY A 37 19.36 4.78 0.61
C GLY A 37 18.94 5.78 1.69
N THR A 38 17.73 5.69 2.18
CA THR A 38 17.17 6.64 3.15
C THR A 38 16.34 5.93 4.22
N THR A 39 15.76 6.70 5.13
CA THR A 39 14.84 6.22 6.17
C THR A 39 13.45 6.82 5.95
N PRO A 40 12.39 6.28 6.59
CA PRO A 40 11.05 6.89 6.50
C PRO A 40 11.03 8.35 6.97
N GLU A 41 11.83 8.71 7.98
CA GLU A 41 11.95 10.09 8.46
C GLU A 41 12.60 10.99 7.39
N GLY A 42 13.67 10.53 6.75
CA GLY A 42 14.34 11.24 5.66
C GLY A 42 13.42 11.46 4.46
N VAL A 43 12.59 10.46 4.14
CA VAL A 43 11.57 10.59 3.08
C VAL A 43 10.56 11.68 3.44
N ARG A 44 10.11 11.71 4.68
CA ARG A 44 9.12 12.70 5.14
C ARG A 44 9.68 14.12 5.05
N GLU A 45 10.91 14.33 5.48
CA GLU A 45 11.60 15.62 5.39
C GLU A 45 11.75 16.07 3.93
N LYS A 46 12.22 15.18 3.07
CA LYS A 46 12.40 15.50 1.64
C LYS A 46 11.08 15.81 0.95
N ARG A 47 10.03 15.07 1.29
CA ARG A 47 8.70 15.34 0.74
C ARG A 47 8.20 16.72 1.16
N GLY A 48 8.45 17.14 2.40
CA GLY A 48 8.14 18.49 2.88
C GLY A 48 8.87 19.56 2.09
N GLU A 49 10.17 19.40 1.85
CA GLU A 49 10.96 20.33 1.03
C GLU A 49 10.41 20.43 -0.39
N LEU A 50 10.12 19.31 -1.03
CA LEU A 50 9.59 19.27 -2.38
C LEU A 50 8.21 19.91 -2.48
N LEU A 51 7.37 19.75 -1.45
CA LEU A 51 6.05 20.41 -1.40
C LEU A 51 6.17 21.92 -1.42
N GLN A 52 7.18 22.48 -0.76
CA GLN A 52 7.42 23.92 -0.77
C GLN A 52 7.93 24.45 -2.11
N GLN A 53 8.65 23.61 -2.87
CA GLN A 53 9.26 23.99 -4.14
C GLN A 53 8.39 23.66 -5.36
N SER A 54 7.44 22.72 -5.20
CA SER A 54 6.68 22.19 -6.31
C SER A 54 5.39 22.98 -6.54
N THR A 55 5.05 23.19 -7.82
CA THR A 55 3.82 23.87 -8.24
C THR A 55 2.68 22.90 -8.57
N GLY A 56 2.89 21.58 -8.46
CA GLY A 56 1.87 20.60 -8.78
C GLY A 56 2.17 19.23 -8.21
N ARG A 57 1.08 18.45 -7.95
CA ARG A 57 1.16 17.13 -7.35
C ARG A 57 1.95 16.13 -8.21
N GLN A 58 1.78 16.20 -9.52
CA GLN A 58 2.47 15.32 -10.46
C GLN A 58 3.97 15.60 -10.50
N ASN A 59 4.34 16.87 -10.50
CA ASN A 59 5.73 17.29 -10.44
C ASN A 59 6.39 16.87 -9.14
N LEU A 60 5.64 16.95 -8.02
CA LEU A 60 6.11 16.49 -6.71
C LEU A 60 6.47 15.00 -6.74
N GLN A 61 5.60 14.15 -7.28
CA GLN A 61 5.84 12.71 -7.38
C GLN A 61 7.04 12.38 -8.27
N ASN A 62 7.16 13.05 -9.41
CA ASN A 62 8.27 12.84 -10.34
C ASN A 62 9.60 13.27 -9.71
N SER A 63 9.63 14.41 -9.04
CA SER A 63 10.82 14.89 -8.35
C SER A 63 11.23 13.97 -7.19
N PHE A 64 10.24 13.47 -6.44
CA PHE A 64 10.48 12.54 -5.35
C PHE A 64 11.07 11.22 -5.84
N ARG A 65 10.51 10.64 -6.91
CA ARG A 65 11.02 9.41 -7.50
C ARG A 65 12.43 9.58 -8.05
N ALA A 66 12.70 10.70 -8.73
CA ALA A 66 14.03 11.00 -9.23
C ALA A 66 15.05 11.10 -8.10
N TRP A 67 14.68 11.76 -6.99
CA TRP A 67 15.53 11.87 -5.82
C TRP A 67 15.82 10.49 -5.20
N MET A 68 14.80 9.65 -5.04
CA MET A 68 14.96 8.31 -4.50
C MET A 68 15.89 7.45 -5.38
N ARG A 69 15.70 7.51 -6.70
CA ARG A 69 16.55 6.75 -7.63
C ARG A 69 18.00 7.24 -7.62
N SER A 70 18.23 8.54 -7.51
CA SER A 70 19.59 9.11 -7.50
C SER A 70 20.37 8.71 -6.25
N ASN A 71 19.68 8.50 -5.12
CA ASN A 71 20.29 8.09 -3.87
C ASN A 71 20.34 6.59 -3.66
N ALA A 72 19.65 5.80 -4.49
CA ALA A 72 19.57 4.35 -4.33
C ALA A 72 20.90 3.69 -4.68
N PRO A 73 21.44 2.80 -3.81
CA PRO A 73 22.61 2.00 -4.15
C PRO A 73 22.38 1.09 -5.36
N ASP A 74 21.17 0.56 -5.49
CA ASP A 74 20.73 -0.25 -6.65
C ASP A 74 19.39 0.28 -7.14
N PRO A 75 19.39 1.16 -8.18
CA PRO A 75 18.15 1.73 -8.68
C PRO A 75 17.15 0.70 -9.21
N LYS A 76 17.63 -0.42 -9.77
CA LYS A 76 16.75 -1.49 -10.26
C LYS A 76 16.00 -2.15 -9.13
N LEU A 77 16.65 -2.40 -8.01
CA LEU A 77 16.04 -2.97 -6.82
C LEU A 77 15.02 -1.99 -6.23
N TYR A 78 15.37 -0.71 -6.17
CA TYR A 78 14.44 0.33 -5.72
C TYR A 78 13.18 0.38 -6.59
N ASP A 79 13.33 0.39 -7.92
CA ASP A 79 12.21 0.40 -8.85
C ASP A 79 11.30 -0.82 -8.65
N LYS A 80 11.90 -1.98 -8.46
CA LYS A 80 11.15 -3.22 -8.21
C LYS A 80 10.34 -3.16 -6.91
N LEU A 81 10.96 -2.70 -5.83
CA LEU A 81 10.30 -2.57 -4.53
C LEU A 81 9.20 -1.51 -4.54
N ASP A 82 9.45 -0.37 -5.18
CA ASP A 82 8.45 0.69 -5.33
C ASP A 82 7.23 0.17 -6.11
N ARG A 83 7.46 -0.59 -7.15
CA ARG A 83 6.39 -1.20 -7.95
C ARG A 83 5.57 -2.19 -7.12
N ILE A 84 6.23 -3.07 -6.36
CA ILE A 84 5.56 -4.03 -5.48
C ILE A 84 4.73 -3.29 -4.43
N TYR A 85 5.28 -2.25 -3.83
CA TYR A 85 4.58 -1.43 -2.84
C TYR A 85 3.33 -0.77 -3.43
N THR A 86 3.46 -0.18 -4.62
CA THR A 86 2.35 0.46 -5.31
C THR A 86 1.26 -0.55 -5.66
N PHE A 87 1.64 -1.70 -6.22
CA PHE A 87 0.67 -2.72 -6.60
C PHE A 87 -0.01 -3.39 -5.40
N SER A 88 0.57 -3.34 -4.21
CA SER A 88 -0.05 -3.89 -3.01
C SER A 88 -1.34 -3.18 -2.60
N MET A 89 -1.56 -1.95 -3.09
CA MET A 89 -2.80 -1.20 -2.85
C MET A 89 -3.95 -1.61 -3.77
N ILE A 90 -3.66 -2.15 -4.95
CA ILE A 90 -4.66 -2.36 -6.01
C ILE A 90 -5.78 -3.30 -5.57
N PRO A 91 -5.52 -4.47 -4.95
CA PRO A 91 -6.61 -5.35 -4.52
C PRO A 91 -7.57 -4.66 -3.55
N ASN A 92 -7.03 -3.84 -2.65
CA ASN A 92 -7.83 -3.14 -1.65
C ASN A 92 -8.72 -2.07 -2.28
N VAL A 93 -8.19 -1.33 -3.27
CA VAL A 93 -8.95 -0.32 -4.00
C VAL A 93 -10.07 -0.97 -4.82
N ILE A 94 -9.78 -2.07 -5.50
CA ILE A 94 -10.78 -2.82 -6.27
C ILE A 94 -11.88 -3.32 -5.34
N PHE A 95 -11.53 -3.90 -4.20
CA PHE A 95 -12.49 -4.38 -3.21
C PHE A 95 -13.39 -3.24 -2.71
N LEU A 96 -12.82 -2.07 -2.44
CA LEU A 96 -13.56 -0.90 -2.00
C LEU A 96 -14.59 -0.46 -3.05
N ILE A 97 -14.18 -0.36 -4.31
CA ILE A 97 -15.06 0.05 -5.41
C ILE A 97 -16.21 -0.96 -5.57
N LEU A 98 -15.91 -2.26 -5.58
CA LEU A 98 -16.93 -3.30 -5.72
C LEU A 98 -17.90 -3.30 -4.56
N SER A 99 -17.43 -3.06 -3.34
CA SER A 99 -18.29 -3.00 -2.15
C SER A 99 -19.26 -1.83 -2.23
N PHE A 100 -18.80 -0.64 -2.63
CA PHE A 100 -19.69 0.51 -2.82
C PHE A 100 -20.69 0.28 -3.94
N ALA A 101 -20.26 -0.26 -5.06
CA ALA A 101 -21.14 -0.51 -6.20
C ALA A 101 -22.22 -1.54 -5.87
N SER A 102 -21.96 -2.48 -4.97
CA SER A 102 -22.89 -3.57 -4.64
C SER A 102 -23.78 -3.29 -3.42
N LEU A 103 -23.67 -2.13 -2.77
CA LEU A 103 -24.43 -1.82 -1.55
C LEU A 103 -25.95 -1.92 -1.74
N SER A 104 -26.46 -1.56 -2.93
CA SER A 104 -27.87 -1.62 -3.24
C SER A 104 -28.37 -3.02 -3.64
N MET A 105 -27.45 -3.97 -3.85
CA MET A 105 -27.75 -5.32 -4.32
C MET A 105 -27.33 -6.36 -3.27
N PRO A 106 -28.28 -6.90 -2.46
CA PRO A 106 -27.92 -7.77 -1.33
C PRO A 106 -27.11 -9.00 -1.72
N MET A 107 -27.44 -9.67 -2.79
CA MET A 107 -26.75 -10.88 -3.22
C MET A 107 -25.33 -10.56 -3.71
N ALA A 108 -25.18 -9.48 -4.49
CA ALA A 108 -23.88 -9.04 -4.97
C ALA A 108 -22.99 -8.60 -3.81
N PHE A 109 -23.55 -7.88 -2.85
CA PHE A 109 -22.82 -7.42 -1.66
C PHE A 109 -22.28 -8.60 -0.84
N GLN A 110 -23.10 -9.63 -0.61
CA GLN A 110 -22.67 -10.84 0.09
C GLN A 110 -21.54 -11.56 -0.64
N LYS A 111 -21.62 -11.67 -1.97
CA LYS A 111 -20.55 -12.26 -2.78
C LYS A 111 -19.26 -11.47 -2.70
N VAL A 112 -19.35 -10.14 -2.78
CA VAL A 112 -18.16 -9.26 -2.67
C VAL A 112 -17.52 -9.42 -1.31
N LEU A 113 -18.29 -9.42 -0.23
CA LEU A 113 -17.76 -9.61 1.13
C LEU A 113 -17.11 -10.98 1.29
N THR A 114 -17.74 -12.04 0.77
CA THR A 114 -17.20 -13.39 0.85
C THR A 114 -15.86 -13.48 0.12
N VAL A 115 -15.80 -12.97 -1.10
CA VAL A 115 -14.55 -12.95 -1.88
C VAL A 115 -13.48 -12.12 -1.14
N GLY A 116 -13.86 -10.97 -0.62
CA GLY A 116 -12.94 -10.13 0.14
C GLY A 116 -12.38 -10.81 1.39
N LEU A 117 -13.21 -11.58 2.11
CA LEU A 117 -12.77 -12.33 3.27
C LEU A 117 -11.73 -13.40 2.94
N PHE A 118 -11.76 -13.99 1.74
CA PHE A 118 -10.78 -14.97 1.31
C PHE A 118 -9.56 -14.33 0.65
N VAL A 119 -9.76 -13.28 -0.16
CA VAL A 119 -8.68 -12.65 -0.93
C VAL A 119 -7.80 -11.76 -0.06
N SER A 120 -8.40 -10.97 0.84
CA SER A 120 -7.65 -10.00 1.64
C SER A 120 -6.60 -10.63 2.55
N PRO A 121 -6.88 -11.74 3.29
CA PRO A 121 -5.83 -12.40 4.07
C PRO A 121 -4.69 -12.93 3.21
N VAL A 122 -4.98 -13.45 2.02
CA VAL A 122 -3.96 -13.93 1.08
C VAL A 122 -3.04 -12.79 0.65
N VAL A 123 -3.62 -11.64 0.28
CA VAL A 123 -2.84 -10.45 -0.11
C VAL A 123 -1.97 -9.96 1.05
N ILE A 124 -2.52 -9.90 2.27
CA ILE A 124 -1.80 -9.48 3.46
C ILE A 124 -0.62 -10.40 3.73
N ILE A 125 -0.82 -11.73 3.66
CA ILE A 125 0.24 -12.71 3.86
C ILE A 125 1.34 -12.53 2.82
N ILE A 126 0.99 -12.36 1.54
CA ILE A 126 1.95 -12.12 0.47
C ILE A 126 2.76 -10.85 0.74
N VAL A 127 2.12 -9.76 1.12
CA VAL A 127 2.80 -8.49 1.42
C VAL A 127 3.76 -8.66 2.60
N ILE A 128 3.36 -9.36 3.66
CA ILE A 128 4.22 -9.61 4.82
C ILE A 128 5.43 -10.46 4.43
N ILE A 129 5.23 -11.53 3.67
CA ILE A 129 6.32 -12.40 3.21
C ILE A 129 7.31 -11.61 2.35
N LEU A 130 6.83 -10.81 1.41
CA LEU A 130 7.68 -9.98 0.57
C LEU A 130 8.44 -8.94 1.40
N GLY A 131 7.76 -8.31 2.36
CA GLY A 131 8.38 -7.32 3.25
C GLY A 131 9.51 -7.92 4.06
N ILE A 132 9.30 -9.10 4.65
CA ILE A 132 10.32 -9.79 5.44
C ILE A 132 11.48 -10.25 4.54
N TYR A 133 11.17 -10.81 3.38
CA TYR A 133 12.18 -11.27 2.43
C TYR A 133 13.12 -10.14 2.01
N TYR A 134 12.57 -9.01 1.59
CA TYR A 134 13.36 -7.89 1.14
C TYR A 134 14.07 -7.18 2.31
N LYS A 135 13.47 -7.13 3.49
CA LYS A 135 14.15 -6.62 4.67
C LYS A 135 15.40 -7.42 4.98
N ASN A 136 15.31 -8.75 4.98
CA ASN A 136 16.46 -9.63 5.22
C ASN A 136 17.50 -9.50 4.11
N TYR A 137 17.07 -9.41 2.86
CA TYR A 137 17.95 -9.23 1.71
C TYR A 137 18.74 -7.92 1.83
N LEU A 138 18.09 -6.82 2.18
CA LEU A 138 18.73 -5.52 2.32
C LEU A 138 19.67 -5.48 3.52
N ASP A 139 19.28 -6.06 4.65
CA ASP A 139 20.14 -6.12 5.84
C ASP A 139 21.40 -6.93 5.58
N LYS A 140 21.33 -7.93 4.70
CA LYS A 140 22.46 -8.80 4.36
C LYS A 140 23.40 -8.18 3.32
N ASN A 141 22.86 -7.38 2.38
CA ASN A 141 23.62 -6.87 1.23
C ASN A 141 23.94 -5.37 1.33
N PHE A 142 23.29 -4.66 2.21
CA PHE A 142 23.44 -3.22 2.42
C PHE A 142 23.51 -2.93 3.92
#